data_9131ea7a23f9176e064b303909a6786f
#
_entry.id   9131ea7a23f9176e064b303909a6786f
#
_cell.length_a   1.000
_cell.length_b   1.000
_cell.length_c   1.000
_cell.angle_alpha   90.00
_cell.angle_beta   90.00
_cell.angle_gamma   90.00
#
_symmetry.space_group_name_H-M   'P 1'
#
loop_
_entity.id
_entity.type
_entity.pdbx_description
1 polymer ?
#
loop_
_entity_poly.entity_id
_entity_poly.type
_entity_poly.pdbx_seq_one_letter_code
_entity_poly.pdbx_strand_id
1 'polypeptide(L)'
;MTMKSRQTNAEEFLIYTRRSTDDADNQKNSLAFQGGSCRRKAKEEGVKVVKESVVGYYENGVIQERHTAFKTEPVTINNQGQLTYDIARPKFQQLVIDLKSGKYAGVIALCWDRLSRNDQDSLILKSLIAMGVKVILVQATYDNSASGALHMDVDSMFSNHFSRDISQKTRSAMNKLRSEGRCTYVSPIGYLDQGSDGKVLDPVR
;
A
#
# COMPACT_ATOMS: atom_id res chain seq x y z
N MET A 1 -10.49 -22.99 -19.60
CA MET A 1 -11.50 -22.08 -19.00
C MET A 1 -11.25 -20.69 -19.53
N THR A 2 -12.05 -20.24 -20.50
CA THR A 2 -11.92 -18.93 -21.13
C THR A 2 -12.35 -17.87 -20.13
N MET A 3 -11.42 -17.04 -19.66
CA MET A 3 -11.76 -15.88 -18.84
C MET A 3 -12.68 -14.97 -19.64
N LYS A 4 -13.95 -14.85 -19.23
CA LYS A 4 -14.85 -13.87 -19.80
C LYS A 4 -14.27 -12.48 -19.58
N SER A 5 -14.00 -11.76 -20.66
CA SER A 5 -13.63 -10.36 -20.61
C SER A 5 -14.72 -9.58 -19.87
N ARG A 6 -14.30 -8.80 -18.89
CA ARG A 6 -15.20 -7.94 -18.12
C ARG A 6 -15.77 -6.86 -19.04
N GLN A 7 -17.08 -6.81 -19.20
CA GLN A 7 -17.77 -5.64 -19.74
C GLN A 7 -17.86 -4.60 -18.61
N THR A 8 -16.94 -3.66 -18.57
CA THR A 8 -17.02 -2.50 -17.68
C THR A 8 -17.79 -1.40 -18.36
N ASN A 9 -18.97 -1.07 -17.85
CA ASN A 9 -19.68 0.16 -18.21
C ASN A 9 -19.15 1.40 -17.45
N ALA A 10 -18.18 1.21 -16.57
CA ALA A 10 -17.64 2.27 -15.75
C ALA A 10 -16.50 2.99 -16.48
N GLU A 11 -16.57 4.32 -16.54
CA GLU A 11 -15.55 5.21 -17.11
C GLU A 11 -14.75 5.94 -16.00
N GLU A 12 -15.10 5.74 -14.73
CA GLU A 12 -14.58 6.51 -13.62
C GLU A 12 -13.55 5.74 -12.81
N PHE A 13 -12.59 6.50 -12.27
CA PHE A 13 -11.48 6.00 -11.49
C PHE A 13 -11.56 6.48 -10.05
N LEU A 14 -11.13 5.65 -9.11
CA LEU A 14 -10.87 6.04 -7.73
C LEU A 14 -9.38 6.33 -7.54
N ILE A 15 -9.07 7.30 -6.68
CA ILE A 15 -7.71 7.58 -6.24
C ILE A 15 -7.49 6.86 -4.91
N TYR A 16 -6.40 6.11 -4.80
CA TYR A 16 -6.00 5.45 -3.56
C TYR A 16 -4.75 6.10 -2.98
N THR A 17 -4.85 6.51 -1.72
CA THR A 17 -3.75 7.10 -0.96
C THR A 17 -3.57 6.35 0.35
N ARG A 18 -2.32 6.19 0.80
CA ARG A 18 -2.00 5.46 2.02
C ARG A 18 -0.90 6.11 2.83
N ARG A 19 -1.06 6.10 4.14
CA ARG A 19 -0.05 6.50 5.12
C ARG A 19 0.10 5.40 6.17
N SER A 20 1.33 5.08 6.60
CA SER A 20 1.52 4.24 7.78
C SER A 20 1.13 5.03 9.04
N THR A 21 0.76 4.29 10.10
CA THR A 21 0.36 4.90 11.39
C THR A 21 1.54 5.63 12.07
N ASP A 22 2.76 5.23 11.75
CA ASP A 22 3.97 5.75 12.39
C ASP A 22 4.58 6.99 11.71
N ASP A 23 4.08 7.39 10.52
CA ASP A 23 4.58 8.53 9.74
C ASP A 23 3.81 9.83 10.06
N ALA A 24 3.76 10.23 11.33
CA ALA A 24 3.01 11.43 11.72
C ALA A 24 3.61 12.74 11.15
N ASP A 25 4.94 12.81 10.96
CA ASP A 25 5.65 14.07 10.73
C ASP A 25 6.25 14.29 9.33
N ASN A 26 6.21 13.33 8.42
CA ASN A 26 6.80 13.49 7.09
C ASN A 26 5.82 14.09 6.06
N GLN A 27 5.87 15.42 5.89
CA GLN A 27 5.02 16.17 4.95
C GLN A 27 5.13 15.72 3.48
N LYS A 28 6.28 15.18 3.04
CA LYS A 28 6.49 14.73 1.65
C LYS A 28 5.65 13.52 1.25
N ASN A 29 5.11 12.79 2.21
CA ASN A 29 4.21 11.65 2.00
C ASN A 29 2.78 11.93 2.45
N SER A 30 2.39 13.20 2.62
CA SER A 30 1.05 13.55 3.07
C SER A 30 -0.01 13.00 2.11
N LEU A 31 -1.14 12.58 2.65
CA LEU A 31 -2.28 12.09 1.85
C LEU A 31 -2.77 13.14 0.85
N ALA A 32 -2.68 14.44 1.23
CA ALA A 32 -3.03 15.56 0.35
C ALA A 32 -2.11 15.66 -0.86
N PHE A 33 -0.79 15.52 -0.68
CA PHE A 33 0.17 15.52 -1.78
C PHE A 33 -0.07 14.35 -2.73
N GLN A 34 -0.27 13.13 -2.20
CA GLN A 34 -0.58 11.95 -3.01
C GLN A 34 -1.86 12.18 -3.84
N GLY A 35 -2.94 12.63 -3.20
CA GLY A 35 -4.22 12.93 -3.87
C GLY A 35 -4.08 14.00 -4.95
N GLY A 36 -3.34 15.07 -4.69
CA GLY A 36 -3.08 16.12 -5.67
C GLY A 36 -2.29 15.64 -6.89
N SER A 37 -1.25 14.84 -6.67
CA SER A 37 -0.42 14.25 -7.73
C SER A 37 -1.24 13.27 -8.59
N CYS A 38 -2.06 12.42 -7.97
CA CYS A 38 -2.94 11.51 -8.68
C CYS A 38 -4.01 12.23 -9.50
N ARG A 39 -4.57 13.35 -9.00
CA ARG A 39 -5.53 14.16 -9.77
C ARG A 39 -4.90 14.81 -10.99
N ARG A 40 -3.65 15.26 -10.88
CA ARG A 40 -2.88 15.81 -12.00
C ARG A 40 -2.66 14.74 -13.06
N LYS A 41 -2.19 13.56 -12.64
CA LYS A 41 -2.01 12.42 -13.54
C LYS A 41 -3.32 12.00 -14.23
N ALA A 42 -4.44 11.99 -13.51
CA ALA A 42 -5.76 11.72 -14.10
C ALA A 42 -6.12 12.70 -15.24
N LYS A 43 -5.79 13.98 -15.07
CA LYS A 43 -6.00 14.99 -16.12
C LYS A 43 -5.09 14.76 -17.33
N GLU A 44 -3.82 14.41 -17.10
CA GLU A 44 -2.85 14.10 -18.15
C GLU A 44 -3.31 12.89 -18.98
N GLU A 45 -3.82 11.84 -18.32
CA GLU A 45 -4.33 10.62 -18.97
C GLU A 45 -5.76 10.79 -19.54
N GLY A 46 -6.41 11.93 -19.32
CA GLY A 46 -7.78 12.19 -19.79
C GLY A 46 -8.85 11.31 -19.13
N VAL A 47 -8.58 10.75 -17.94
CA VAL A 47 -9.52 9.87 -17.25
C VAL A 47 -10.38 10.62 -16.25
N LYS A 48 -11.61 10.16 -16.05
CA LYS A 48 -12.56 10.75 -15.11
C LYS A 48 -12.33 10.18 -13.71
N VAL A 49 -12.20 11.05 -12.71
CA VAL A 49 -12.17 10.67 -11.30
C VAL A 49 -13.56 10.85 -10.71
N VAL A 50 -13.98 9.90 -9.89
CA VAL A 50 -15.24 9.96 -9.14
C VAL A 50 -15.32 11.28 -8.35
N LYS A 51 -16.42 12.00 -8.46
CA LYS A 51 -16.65 13.27 -7.77
C LYS A 51 -17.47 13.11 -6.49
N GLU A 52 -18.15 11.99 -6.37
CA GLU A 52 -19.00 11.68 -5.23
C GLU A 52 -18.15 11.31 -4.00
N SER A 53 -18.84 11.28 -2.85
CA SER A 53 -18.25 10.85 -1.58
C SER A 53 -19.13 9.77 -0.97
N VAL A 54 -18.51 8.74 -0.40
CA VAL A 54 -19.18 7.68 0.36
C VAL A 54 -18.61 7.68 1.77
N VAL A 55 -19.49 7.90 2.75
CA VAL A 55 -19.11 8.00 4.17
C VAL A 55 -18.37 6.74 4.60
N GLY A 56 -17.23 6.92 5.27
CA GLY A 56 -16.39 5.82 5.75
C GLY A 56 -15.52 5.15 4.68
N TYR A 57 -15.67 5.49 3.40
CA TYR A 57 -14.94 4.85 2.31
C TYR A 57 -14.05 5.84 1.54
N TYR A 58 -14.63 6.76 0.77
CA TYR A 58 -13.86 7.76 0.03
C TYR A 58 -14.53 9.13 0.04
N GLU A 59 -13.74 10.18 -0.12
CA GLU A 59 -14.18 11.57 -0.23
C GLU A 59 -13.73 12.17 -1.56
N ASN A 60 -14.67 12.71 -2.36
CA ASN A 60 -14.38 13.24 -3.70
C ASN A 60 -13.54 12.26 -4.57
N GLY A 61 -13.88 10.97 -4.52
CA GLY A 61 -13.19 9.92 -5.24
C GLY A 61 -11.81 9.55 -4.70
N VAL A 62 -11.40 10.06 -3.52
CA VAL A 62 -10.11 9.76 -2.89
C VAL A 62 -10.30 8.86 -1.68
N ILE A 63 -9.75 7.67 -1.74
CA ILE A 63 -9.64 6.73 -0.63
C ILE A 63 -8.41 7.10 0.18
N GLN A 64 -8.58 7.29 1.49
CA GLN A 64 -7.48 7.54 2.42
C GLN A 64 -7.36 6.35 3.39
N GLU A 65 -6.32 5.56 3.25
CA GLU A 65 -6.03 4.41 4.12
C GLU A 65 -4.93 4.77 5.13
N ARG A 66 -5.15 4.42 6.41
CA ARG A 66 -4.20 4.66 7.50
C ARG A 66 -3.68 3.35 8.09
N HIS A 67 -3.41 2.36 7.26
CA HIS A 67 -2.90 1.06 7.67
C HIS A 67 -1.61 0.70 6.94
N THR A 68 -0.74 -0.05 7.60
CA THR A 68 0.46 -0.57 6.96
C THR A 68 0.11 -1.62 5.89
N ALA A 69 0.80 -1.57 4.75
CA ALA A 69 0.67 -2.59 3.72
C ALA A 69 1.68 -3.74 3.91
N PHE A 70 2.48 -3.70 4.99
CA PHE A 70 3.55 -4.68 5.23
C PHE A 70 3.07 -5.91 6.01
N LYS A 71 2.03 -5.77 6.84
CA LYS A 71 1.48 -6.92 7.58
C LYS A 71 0.80 -7.88 6.60
N THR A 72 1.31 -9.07 6.53
CA THR A 72 0.71 -10.22 5.87
C THR A 72 -0.07 -11.00 6.92
N GLU A 73 -1.39 -11.06 6.78
CA GLU A 73 -2.17 -11.99 7.59
C GLU A 73 -1.96 -13.42 7.08
N PRO A 74 -1.93 -14.43 7.95
CA PRO A 74 -1.75 -15.79 7.52
C PRO A 74 -2.88 -16.22 6.58
N VAL A 75 -2.49 -16.87 5.49
CA VAL A 75 -3.46 -17.51 4.59
C VAL A 75 -4.07 -18.68 5.33
N THR A 76 -5.38 -18.67 5.50
CA THR A 76 -6.12 -19.77 6.11
C THR A 76 -6.93 -20.52 5.04
N ILE A 77 -7.05 -21.81 5.23
CA ILE A 77 -7.93 -22.65 4.41
C ILE A 77 -9.23 -22.86 5.19
N ASN A 78 -10.34 -22.40 4.64
CA ASN A 78 -11.64 -22.62 5.27
C ASN A 78 -12.07 -24.10 5.14
N ASN A 79 -13.12 -24.47 5.87
CA ASN A 79 -13.64 -25.86 5.87
C ASN A 79 -14.14 -26.35 4.49
N GLN A 80 -14.22 -25.46 3.50
CA GLN A 80 -14.62 -25.75 2.12
C GLN A 80 -13.40 -25.86 1.19
N GLY A 81 -12.17 -25.83 1.74
CA GLY A 81 -10.92 -25.91 0.96
C GLY A 81 -10.58 -24.63 0.21
N GLN A 82 -11.25 -23.51 0.50
CA GLN A 82 -10.97 -22.24 -0.14
C GLN A 82 -9.88 -21.49 0.65
N LEU A 83 -8.92 -20.91 -0.06
CA LEU A 83 -7.93 -20.02 0.52
C LEU A 83 -8.60 -18.70 0.89
N THR A 84 -8.56 -18.38 2.16
CA THR A 84 -9.00 -17.10 2.69
C THR A 84 -7.82 -16.41 3.36
N TYR A 85 -7.71 -15.13 3.15
CA TYR A 85 -6.76 -14.28 3.87
C TYR A 85 -7.46 -12.97 4.22
N ASP A 86 -7.17 -12.47 5.39
CA ASP A 86 -7.72 -11.21 5.84
C ASP A 86 -6.81 -10.06 5.38
N ILE A 87 -7.40 -9.06 4.78
CA ILE A 87 -6.69 -7.84 4.41
C ILE A 87 -6.90 -6.87 5.55
N ALA A 88 -5.84 -6.59 6.32
CA ALA A 88 -5.88 -5.62 7.42
C ALA A 88 -6.07 -4.16 6.94
N ARG A 89 -6.71 -3.97 5.78
CA ARG A 89 -6.97 -2.67 5.12
C ARG A 89 -8.40 -2.64 4.58
N PRO A 90 -9.39 -2.26 5.40
CA PRO A 90 -10.80 -2.38 5.04
C PRO A 90 -11.19 -1.58 3.80
N LYS A 91 -10.58 -0.39 3.59
CA LYS A 91 -10.86 0.41 2.41
C LYS A 91 -10.25 -0.16 1.14
N PHE A 92 -9.06 -0.77 1.22
CA PHE A 92 -8.46 -1.49 0.11
C PHE A 92 -9.28 -2.73 -0.25
N GLN A 93 -9.76 -3.46 0.75
CA GLN A 93 -10.65 -4.61 0.54
C GLN A 93 -11.92 -4.21 -0.23
N GLN A 94 -12.57 -3.12 0.20
CA GLN A 94 -13.74 -2.59 -0.50
C GLN A 94 -13.40 -2.13 -1.92
N LEU A 95 -12.26 -1.49 -2.13
CA LEU A 95 -11.76 -1.11 -3.46
C LEU A 95 -11.63 -2.34 -4.37
N VAL A 96 -11.03 -3.43 -3.88
CA VAL A 96 -10.88 -4.68 -4.65
C VAL A 96 -12.26 -5.24 -5.05
N ILE A 97 -13.23 -5.25 -4.14
CA ILE A 97 -14.60 -5.70 -4.41
C ILE A 97 -15.26 -4.82 -5.49
N ASP A 98 -15.17 -3.51 -5.36
CA ASP A 98 -15.77 -2.55 -6.29
C ASP A 98 -15.11 -2.63 -7.68
N LEU A 99 -13.78 -2.78 -7.74
CA LEU A 99 -13.07 -2.99 -8.99
C LEU A 99 -13.44 -4.33 -9.65
N LYS A 100 -13.53 -5.40 -8.86
CA LYS A 100 -13.92 -6.73 -9.36
C LYS A 100 -15.34 -6.75 -9.89
N SER A 101 -16.27 -6.05 -9.26
CA SER A 101 -17.67 -5.97 -9.67
C SER A 101 -17.90 -5.15 -10.95
N GLY A 102 -16.94 -4.33 -11.37
CA GLY A 102 -17.10 -3.46 -12.53
C GLY A 102 -17.64 -2.08 -12.23
N LYS A 103 -17.78 -1.73 -10.96
CA LYS A 103 -18.29 -0.42 -10.56
C LYS A 103 -17.41 0.74 -10.99
N TYR A 104 -16.08 0.53 -11.03
CA TYR A 104 -15.11 1.53 -11.50
C TYR A 104 -14.18 0.94 -12.55
N ALA A 105 -13.70 1.78 -13.47
CA ALA A 105 -12.77 1.39 -14.53
C ALA A 105 -11.40 1.02 -14.01
N GLY A 106 -10.96 1.67 -12.92
CA GLY A 106 -9.65 1.44 -12.37
C GLY A 106 -9.34 2.27 -11.13
N VAL A 107 -8.07 2.24 -10.75
CA VAL A 107 -7.52 2.96 -9.60
C VAL A 107 -6.28 3.75 -10.00
N ILE A 108 -6.11 4.92 -9.39
CA ILE A 108 -4.94 5.78 -9.54
C ILE A 108 -4.23 5.85 -8.20
N ALA A 109 -2.91 5.65 -8.17
CA ALA A 109 -2.09 5.78 -6.98
C ALA A 109 -0.76 6.48 -7.29
N LEU A 110 -0.05 6.95 -6.26
CA LEU A 110 1.23 7.62 -6.44
C LEU A 110 2.29 6.68 -7.02
N CYS A 111 2.44 5.50 -6.43
CA CYS A 111 3.39 4.45 -6.81
C CYS A 111 2.87 3.09 -6.33
N TRP A 112 3.52 2.01 -6.80
CA TRP A 112 3.10 0.65 -6.50
C TRP A 112 3.09 0.34 -5.00
N ASP A 113 4.09 0.82 -4.26
CA ASP A 113 4.22 0.56 -2.82
C ASP A 113 3.09 1.19 -1.98
N ARG A 114 2.30 2.11 -2.54
CA ARG A 114 1.08 2.63 -1.92
C ARG A 114 -0.07 1.64 -2.03
N LEU A 115 -0.15 0.91 -3.14
CA LEU A 115 -1.15 -0.14 -3.35
C LEU A 115 -0.78 -1.42 -2.64
N SER A 116 0.46 -1.89 -2.80
CA SER A 116 0.92 -3.16 -2.25
C SER A 116 2.39 -3.12 -1.81
N ARG A 117 2.70 -3.79 -0.70
CA ARG A 117 4.06 -4.11 -0.23
C ARG A 117 4.23 -5.59 0.11
N ASN A 118 3.23 -6.39 -0.16
CA ASN A 118 3.27 -7.84 0.07
C ASN A 118 2.84 -8.58 -1.20
N ASP A 119 3.24 -9.85 -1.27
CA ASP A 119 3.02 -10.67 -2.46
C ASP A 119 1.52 -10.99 -2.67
N GLN A 120 0.73 -11.06 -1.60
CA GLN A 120 -0.70 -11.37 -1.67
C GLN A 120 -1.50 -10.22 -2.31
N ASP A 121 -1.32 -9.00 -1.82
CA ASP A 121 -1.96 -7.82 -2.41
C ASP A 121 -1.52 -7.61 -3.87
N SER A 122 -0.23 -7.86 -4.16
CA SER A 122 0.30 -7.80 -5.53
C SER A 122 -0.39 -8.81 -6.43
N LEU A 123 -0.61 -10.04 -5.97
CA LEU A 123 -1.31 -11.07 -6.73
C LEU A 123 -2.77 -10.66 -7.04
N ILE A 124 -3.45 -10.06 -6.07
CA ILE A 124 -4.82 -9.54 -6.28
C ILE A 124 -4.84 -8.46 -7.35
N LEU A 125 -3.94 -7.47 -7.24
CA LEU A 125 -3.86 -6.38 -8.21
C LEU A 125 -3.54 -6.91 -9.62
N LYS A 126 -2.61 -7.86 -9.74
CA LYS A 126 -2.31 -8.54 -11.00
C LYS A 126 -3.52 -9.25 -11.58
N SER A 127 -4.29 -9.95 -10.76
CA SER A 127 -5.52 -10.60 -11.21
C SER A 127 -6.59 -9.62 -11.68
N LEU A 128 -6.72 -8.46 -11.03
CA LEU A 128 -7.62 -7.38 -11.45
C LEU A 128 -7.19 -6.78 -12.79
N ILE A 129 -5.89 -6.55 -13.00
CA ILE A 129 -5.35 -6.06 -14.27
C ILE A 129 -5.61 -7.07 -15.39
N ALA A 130 -5.39 -8.35 -15.14
CA ALA A 130 -5.70 -9.43 -16.09
C ALA A 130 -7.20 -9.48 -16.45
N MET A 131 -8.07 -9.03 -15.56
CA MET A 131 -9.52 -8.87 -15.79
C MET A 131 -9.88 -7.56 -16.54
N GLY A 132 -8.90 -6.72 -16.89
CA GLY A 132 -9.11 -5.46 -17.62
C GLY A 132 -9.27 -4.21 -16.74
N VAL A 133 -9.00 -4.30 -15.43
CA VAL A 133 -8.94 -3.11 -14.55
C VAL A 133 -7.67 -2.31 -14.87
N LYS A 134 -7.79 -1.01 -15.04
CA LYS A 134 -6.64 -0.12 -15.25
C LYS A 134 -6.05 0.34 -13.92
N VAL A 135 -4.76 0.15 -13.74
CA VAL A 135 -4.01 0.69 -12.61
C VAL A 135 -3.06 1.76 -13.14
N ILE A 136 -3.32 3.02 -12.78
CA ILE A 136 -2.54 4.17 -13.20
C ILE A 136 -1.69 4.62 -12.02
N LEU A 137 -0.38 4.65 -12.21
CA LEU A 137 0.53 5.25 -11.23
C LEU A 137 1.02 6.61 -11.75
N VAL A 138 1.38 7.51 -10.83
CA VAL A 138 1.96 8.81 -11.21
C VAL A 138 3.22 8.62 -12.03
N GLN A 139 3.98 7.56 -11.75
CA GLN A 139 5.25 7.23 -12.44
C GLN A 139 5.08 6.27 -13.61
N ALA A 140 4.02 5.48 -13.65
CA ALA A 140 3.78 4.46 -14.68
C ALA A 140 2.29 4.12 -14.80
N THR A 141 1.87 3.60 -15.96
CA THR A 141 0.53 3.05 -16.17
C THR A 141 0.66 1.57 -16.52
N TYR A 142 -0.05 0.73 -15.80
CA TYR A 142 -0.07 -0.71 -16.07
C TYR A 142 -1.37 -1.07 -16.79
N ASP A 143 -1.21 -1.66 -17.93
CA ASP A 143 -2.27 -2.24 -18.75
C ASP A 143 -2.05 -3.75 -18.94
N ASN A 144 -2.97 -4.40 -19.65
CA ASN A 144 -2.90 -5.83 -19.94
C ASN A 144 -1.99 -6.16 -21.14
N SER A 145 -1.12 -5.24 -21.57
CA SER A 145 -0.10 -5.52 -22.57
C SER A 145 1.06 -6.32 -21.97
N ALA A 146 1.81 -7.03 -22.82
CA ALA A 146 3.00 -7.77 -22.38
C ALA A 146 4.05 -6.83 -21.75
N SER A 147 4.19 -5.62 -22.26
CA SER A 147 5.07 -4.60 -21.71
C SER A 147 4.58 -4.08 -20.35
N GLY A 148 3.27 -3.79 -20.23
CA GLY A 148 2.68 -3.34 -18.96
C GLY A 148 2.78 -4.40 -17.88
N ALA A 149 2.57 -5.67 -18.21
CA ALA A 149 2.73 -6.80 -17.29
C ALA A 149 4.19 -6.94 -16.82
N LEU A 150 5.17 -6.82 -17.71
CA LEU A 150 6.59 -6.88 -17.36
C LEU A 150 6.99 -5.72 -16.43
N HIS A 151 6.59 -4.49 -16.74
CA HIS A 151 6.88 -3.34 -15.88
C HIS A 151 6.29 -3.51 -14.49
N MET A 152 5.06 -4.00 -14.39
CA MET A 152 4.40 -4.28 -13.11
C MET A 152 5.14 -5.36 -12.31
N ASP A 153 5.61 -6.44 -12.97
CA ASP A 153 6.36 -7.50 -12.30
C ASP A 153 7.69 -6.99 -11.75
N VAL A 154 8.40 -6.19 -12.52
CA VAL A 154 9.66 -5.54 -12.12
C VAL A 154 9.43 -4.61 -10.94
N ASP A 155 8.46 -3.72 -11.00
CA ASP A 155 8.17 -2.76 -9.91
C ASP A 155 7.69 -3.48 -8.63
N SER A 156 6.86 -4.51 -8.76
CA SER A 156 6.43 -5.35 -7.65
C SER A 156 7.62 -6.05 -6.99
N MET A 157 8.53 -6.63 -7.80
CA MET A 157 9.73 -7.30 -7.31
C MET A 157 10.66 -6.32 -6.58
N PHE A 158 10.90 -5.13 -7.14
CA PHE A 158 11.73 -4.12 -6.49
C PHE A 158 11.13 -3.62 -5.18
N SER A 159 9.83 -3.36 -5.12
CA SER A 159 9.15 -2.93 -3.89
C SER A 159 9.26 -3.97 -2.77
N ASN A 160 9.07 -5.23 -3.11
CA ASN A 160 9.19 -6.34 -2.15
C ASN A 160 10.64 -6.54 -1.70
N HIS A 161 11.59 -6.52 -2.65
CA HIS A 161 13.02 -6.65 -2.35
C HIS A 161 13.50 -5.50 -1.44
N PHE A 162 13.16 -4.26 -1.76
CA PHE A 162 13.55 -3.09 -0.98
C PHE A 162 13.01 -3.15 0.46
N SER A 163 11.76 -3.58 0.65
CA SER A 163 11.17 -3.78 1.97
C SER A 163 11.89 -4.84 2.78
N ARG A 164 12.28 -5.96 2.16
CA ARG A 164 13.05 -7.03 2.80
C ARG A 164 14.48 -6.58 3.15
N ASP A 165 15.14 -5.85 2.26
CA ASP A 165 16.50 -5.33 2.45
C ASP A 165 16.55 -4.34 3.63
N ILE A 166 15.61 -3.38 3.71
CA ILE A 166 15.47 -2.47 4.85
C ILE A 166 15.27 -3.25 6.15
N SER A 167 14.37 -4.24 6.15
CA SER A 167 14.11 -5.07 7.33
C SER A 167 15.36 -5.82 7.79
N GLN A 168 16.13 -6.40 6.85
CA GLN A 168 17.38 -7.09 7.14
C GLN A 168 18.45 -6.15 7.70
N LYS A 169 18.64 -4.98 7.06
CA LYS A 169 19.58 -3.96 7.52
C LYS A 169 19.24 -3.44 8.91
N THR A 170 17.97 -3.15 9.17
CA THR A 170 17.49 -2.73 10.49
C THR A 170 17.75 -3.80 11.54
N ARG A 171 17.42 -5.06 11.24
CA ARG A 171 17.68 -6.18 12.17
C ARG A 171 19.16 -6.35 12.45
N SER A 172 20.02 -6.25 11.43
CA SER A 172 21.48 -6.34 11.60
C SER A 172 22.02 -5.19 12.44
N ALA A 173 21.58 -3.96 12.23
CA ALA A 173 21.95 -2.81 13.04
C ALA A 173 21.49 -2.95 14.49
N MET A 174 20.26 -3.41 14.73
CA MET A 174 19.76 -3.68 16.08
C MET A 174 20.56 -4.77 16.79
N ASN A 175 20.91 -5.84 16.09
CA ASN A 175 21.72 -6.93 16.67
C ASN A 175 23.12 -6.44 17.02
N LYS A 176 23.74 -5.60 16.18
CA LYS A 176 25.02 -4.97 16.49
C LYS A 176 24.94 -4.12 17.78
N LEU A 177 23.95 -3.24 17.89
CA LEU A 177 23.75 -2.43 19.09
C LEU A 177 23.53 -3.30 20.34
N ARG A 178 22.78 -4.40 20.23
CA ARG A 178 22.59 -5.36 21.34
C ARG A 178 23.86 -6.06 21.74
N SER A 179 24.73 -6.44 20.78
CA SER A 179 26.01 -7.07 21.07
C SER A 179 26.99 -6.10 21.76
N GLU A 180 26.82 -4.79 21.55
CA GLU A 180 27.53 -3.73 22.24
C GLU A 180 26.92 -3.39 23.63
N GLY A 181 25.90 -4.14 24.08
CA GLY A 181 25.20 -3.91 25.34
C GLY A 181 24.24 -2.71 25.33
N ARG A 182 23.96 -2.14 24.15
CA ARG A 182 23.08 -0.96 24.00
C ARG A 182 21.61 -1.37 23.93
N CYS A 183 20.78 -0.65 24.66
CA CYS A 183 19.32 -0.88 24.61
C CYS A 183 18.72 -0.34 23.30
N THR A 184 18.05 -1.21 22.54
CA THR A 184 17.40 -0.87 21.25
C THR A 184 15.91 -0.58 21.37
N TYR A 185 15.35 -0.55 22.57
CA TYR A 185 13.95 -0.29 22.84
C TYR A 185 13.75 1.14 23.35
N VAL A 186 12.49 1.59 23.36
CA VAL A 186 12.08 2.82 24.04
C VAL A 186 12.57 2.78 25.49
N SER A 187 13.03 3.91 26.01
CA SER A 187 13.54 3.98 27.38
C SER A 187 12.48 3.50 28.37
N PRO A 188 12.82 2.55 29.26
CA PRO A 188 11.93 2.16 30.36
C PRO A 188 11.65 3.35 31.28
N ILE A 189 10.59 3.26 32.07
CA ILE A 189 10.27 4.28 33.07
C ILE A 189 11.47 4.45 34.03
N GLY A 190 11.86 5.69 34.24
CA GLY A 190 13.04 6.05 35.07
C GLY A 190 14.34 6.19 34.28
N TYR A 191 14.30 6.11 32.95
CA TYR A 191 15.44 6.35 32.07
C TYR A 191 15.13 7.38 31.00
N LEU A 192 16.09 8.26 30.71
CA LEU A 192 16.08 9.19 29.60
C LEU A 192 16.86 8.61 28.42
N ASP A 193 16.36 8.83 27.21
CA ASP A 193 17.05 8.47 25.97
C ASP A 193 17.95 9.62 25.52
N GLN A 194 19.24 9.40 25.49
CA GLN A 194 20.24 10.36 25.01
C GLN A 194 20.74 10.02 23.59
N GLY A 195 19.94 9.30 22.81
CA GLY A 195 20.28 8.95 21.42
C GLY A 195 21.53 8.08 21.32
N SER A 196 22.61 8.60 20.72
CA SER A 196 23.88 7.88 20.54
C SER A 196 24.55 7.49 21.86
N ASP A 197 24.34 8.26 22.92
CA ASP A 197 25.00 8.09 24.20
C ASP A 197 24.28 7.08 25.12
N GLY A 198 23.20 6.54 24.66
CA GLY A 198 22.47 5.48 25.33
C GLY A 198 21.37 5.97 26.25
N LYS A 199 21.08 5.18 27.29
CA LYS A 199 20.01 5.45 28.25
C LYS A 199 20.60 5.71 29.60
N VAL A 200 20.27 6.85 30.20
CA VAL A 200 20.74 7.29 31.53
C VAL A 200 19.55 7.34 32.49
N LEU A 201 19.87 7.24 33.79
CA LEU A 201 18.84 7.39 34.82
C LEU A 201 18.21 8.78 34.75
N ASP A 202 16.88 8.85 34.84
CA ASP A 202 16.15 10.11 34.97
C ASP A 202 16.36 10.66 36.38
N PRO A 203 17.00 11.84 36.55
CA PRO A 203 17.28 12.38 37.89
C PRO A 203 16.01 12.91 38.59
N VAL A 204 14.88 12.98 37.91
CA VAL A 204 13.63 13.55 38.44
C VAL A 204 12.65 12.46 38.90
N ARG A 205 12.96 11.19 38.68
CA ARG A 205 12.07 10.07 39.05
C ARG A 205 12.80 9.02 39.86
#